data_4b97db28b06860fddbeb179a6bcf19c8
#
_entry.id   4b97db28b06860fddbeb179a6bcf19c8
#
_cell.length_a   1.000
_cell.length_b   1.000
_cell.length_c   1.000
_cell.angle_alpha   90.00
_cell.angle_beta   90.00
_cell.angle_gamma   90.00
#
_symmetry.space_group_name_H-M   'P 1'
#
loop_
_entity.id
_entity.type
_entity.pdbx_description
1 polymer ?
#
loop_
_entity_poly.entity_id
_entity_poly.type
_entity_poly.pdbx_seq_one_letter_code
_entity_poly.pdbx_strand_id
1 'polypeptide(L)'
;MIENRDVVIITEFDGTKIVVINDIVFKGKQNIDWDNVKEYLKGYIGDFYEISESAEKIYIGSKLSDEYTNSEARKALRGANAKAKANAASAIPELIQIASNPKWEENRKIKHNDMAKYGWYRYDVKFAIPVYDNEILIRYNIYGARLLVNHSHNGKKYLYDILEIKKETSKPHHFAW
;
A
#
# COMPACT_ATOMS: atom_id res chain seq x y z
N MET A 1 6.17 7.94 14.13
CA MET A 1 6.50 8.12 12.69
C MET A 1 7.68 7.22 12.32
N ILE A 2 7.60 6.56 11.20
CA ILE A 2 8.68 5.70 10.69
C ILE A 2 9.62 6.58 9.84
N GLU A 3 10.90 6.53 10.16
CA GLU A 3 11.93 7.34 9.49
C GLU A 3 12.87 6.46 8.65
N ASN A 4 13.78 7.10 7.91
CA ASN A 4 14.84 6.45 7.12
C ASN A 4 14.32 5.50 6.04
N ARG A 5 13.29 5.96 5.32
CA ARG A 5 12.73 5.22 4.18
C ARG A 5 13.28 5.80 2.87
N ASP A 6 13.72 4.93 1.99
CA ASP A 6 14.10 5.33 0.63
C ASP A 6 12.92 5.09 -0.32
N VAL A 7 11.95 6.00 -0.26
CA VAL A 7 10.72 5.96 -1.03
C VAL A 7 10.54 7.31 -1.72
N VAL A 8 10.35 7.29 -3.04
CA VAL A 8 10.13 8.51 -3.81
C VAL A 8 8.89 8.39 -4.69
N ILE A 9 8.28 9.53 -5.00
CA ILE A 9 7.17 9.61 -5.94
C ILE A 9 7.69 10.16 -7.25
N ILE A 10 7.42 9.46 -8.34
CA ILE A 10 7.72 9.95 -9.68
C ILE A 10 6.43 10.18 -10.44
N THR A 11 6.49 11.07 -11.43
CA THR A 11 5.37 11.34 -12.35
C THR A 11 5.79 10.96 -13.75
N GLU A 12 5.03 10.04 -14.36
CA GLU A 12 5.24 9.62 -15.75
C GLU A 12 4.79 10.71 -16.72
N PHE A 13 5.12 10.55 -17.99
CA PHE A 13 4.77 11.50 -19.04
C PHE A 13 3.27 11.75 -19.15
N ASP A 14 2.46 10.71 -18.94
CA ASP A 14 1.00 10.79 -19.01
C ASP A 14 0.35 11.34 -17.72
N GLY A 15 1.15 11.74 -16.74
CA GLY A 15 0.67 12.24 -15.46
C GLY A 15 0.45 11.18 -14.39
N THR A 16 0.61 9.90 -14.73
CA THR A 16 0.49 8.81 -13.76
C THR A 16 1.61 8.92 -12.72
N LYS A 17 1.24 8.82 -11.46
CA LYS A 17 2.20 8.83 -10.35
C LYS A 17 2.50 7.42 -9.89
N ILE A 18 3.77 7.16 -9.62
CA ILE A 18 4.25 5.86 -9.15
C ILE A 18 5.12 6.09 -7.93
N VAL A 19 4.88 5.30 -6.89
CA VAL A 19 5.74 5.28 -5.69
C VAL A 19 6.86 4.28 -5.93
N VAL A 20 8.09 4.75 -5.93
CA VAL A 20 9.27 3.89 -6.10
C VAL A 20 9.83 3.55 -4.72
N ILE A 21 9.80 2.26 -4.37
CA ILE A 21 10.30 1.75 -3.10
C ILE A 21 11.70 1.19 -3.36
N ASN A 22 12.73 2.00 -3.09
CA ASN A 22 14.11 1.63 -3.42
C ASN A 22 14.73 0.66 -2.42
N ASP A 23 14.26 0.67 -1.17
CA ASP A 23 14.80 -0.18 -0.13
C ASP A 23 13.85 -1.36 0.13
N ILE A 24 14.35 -2.56 -0.05
CA ILE A 24 13.59 -3.78 0.22
C ILE A 24 13.75 -4.11 1.71
N VAL A 25 12.79 -3.66 2.51
CA VAL A 25 12.79 -3.86 3.96
C VAL A 25 12.50 -5.31 4.33
N PHE A 26 11.53 -5.92 3.64
CA PHE A 26 11.12 -7.30 3.90
C PHE A 26 11.69 -8.21 2.83
N LYS A 27 12.80 -8.85 3.16
CA LYS A 27 13.51 -9.77 2.29
C LYS A 27 12.89 -11.15 2.41
N GLY A 28 12.92 -11.90 1.38
CA GLY A 28 12.36 -13.24 1.34
C GLY A 28 11.70 -13.50 0.01
N LYS A 29 11.89 -14.71 -0.51
CA LYS A 29 11.33 -15.09 -1.80
C LYS A 29 10.10 -15.98 -1.64
N GLN A 30 10.07 -16.83 -0.63
CA GLN A 30 9.01 -17.81 -0.44
C GLN A 30 8.25 -17.62 0.88
N ASN A 31 8.94 -17.16 1.91
CA ASN A 31 8.36 -17.00 3.23
C ASN A 31 8.58 -15.58 3.73
N ILE A 32 7.56 -14.76 3.61
CA ILE A 32 7.56 -13.41 4.20
C ILE A 32 7.29 -13.55 5.70
N ASP A 33 8.09 -12.87 6.52
CA ASP A 33 7.81 -12.76 7.94
C ASP A 33 6.73 -11.71 8.18
N TRP A 34 5.48 -12.14 8.15
CA TRP A 34 4.33 -11.25 8.30
C TRP A 34 4.23 -10.66 9.71
N ASP A 35 4.83 -11.29 10.71
CA ASP A 35 4.89 -10.71 12.05
C ASP A 35 5.78 -9.46 12.06
N ASN A 36 6.88 -9.47 11.32
CA ASN A 36 7.71 -8.28 11.14
C ASN A 36 6.98 -7.17 10.38
N VAL A 37 6.22 -7.52 9.35
CA VAL A 37 5.39 -6.54 8.62
C VAL A 37 4.37 -5.92 9.57
N LYS A 38 3.73 -6.74 10.37
CA LYS A 38 2.74 -6.29 11.36
C LYS A 38 3.36 -5.29 12.35
N GLU A 39 4.51 -5.62 12.91
CA GLU A 39 5.20 -4.73 13.85
C GLU A 39 5.61 -3.41 13.17
N TYR A 40 6.08 -3.48 11.94
CA TYR A 40 6.43 -2.29 11.17
C TYR A 40 5.21 -1.35 11.01
N LEU A 41 4.07 -1.90 10.63
CA LEU A 41 2.84 -1.14 10.43
C LEU A 41 2.34 -0.45 11.69
N LYS A 42 2.61 -1.02 12.86
CA LYS A 42 2.24 -0.39 14.13
C LYS A 42 2.94 0.95 14.35
N GLY A 43 4.08 1.18 13.71
CA GLY A 43 4.78 2.45 13.77
C GLY A 43 4.03 3.62 13.14
N TYR A 44 3.01 3.36 12.31
CA TYR A 44 2.17 4.40 11.72
C TYR A 44 0.96 4.77 12.57
N ILE A 45 0.63 3.99 13.59
CA ILE A 45 -0.60 4.19 14.38
C ILE A 45 -0.63 5.60 14.98
N GLY A 46 -1.73 6.30 14.75
CA GLY A 46 -1.92 7.68 15.19
C GLY A 46 -1.55 8.74 14.15
N ASP A 47 -0.85 8.36 13.09
CA ASP A 47 -0.54 9.27 12.00
C ASP A 47 -1.72 9.42 11.05
N PHE A 48 -1.69 10.48 10.24
CA PHE A 48 -2.56 10.63 9.08
C PHE A 48 -1.76 11.18 7.90
N TYR A 49 -2.25 10.91 6.69
CA TYR A 49 -1.61 11.39 5.46
C TYR A 49 -2.70 11.91 4.53
N GLU A 50 -2.37 12.90 3.71
CA GLU A 50 -3.33 13.53 2.81
C GLU A 50 -3.23 12.98 1.40
N ILE A 51 -4.40 12.74 0.79
CA ILE A 51 -4.50 12.47 -0.64
C ILE A 51 -4.29 13.79 -1.38
N SER A 52 -3.27 13.88 -2.25
CA SER A 52 -2.91 15.13 -2.92
C SER A 52 -4.04 15.71 -3.76
N GLU A 53 -4.81 14.86 -4.45
CA GLU A 53 -5.89 15.32 -5.34
C GLU A 53 -7.05 15.98 -4.60
N SER A 54 -7.37 15.52 -3.39
CA SER A 54 -8.60 15.92 -2.68
C SER A 54 -8.34 16.61 -1.35
N ALA A 55 -7.10 16.57 -0.86
CA ALA A 55 -6.72 17.00 0.50
C ALA A 55 -7.44 16.21 1.61
N GLU A 56 -8.04 15.07 1.28
CA GLU A 56 -8.65 14.21 2.28
C GLU A 56 -7.58 13.56 3.15
N LYS A 57 -7.86 13.48 4.45
CA LYS A 57 -6.97 12.86 5.42
C LYS A 57 -7.34 11.39 5.61
N ILE A 58 -6.35 10.53 5.49
CA ILE A 58 -6.50 9.10 5.75
C ILE A 58 -5.69 8.78 7.00
N TYR A 59 -6.37 8.31 8.02
CA TYR A 59 -5.79 8.01 9.33
C TYR A 59 -5.32 6.57 9.39
N ILE A 60 -4.31 6.33 10.21
CA ILE A 60 -3.82 4.99 10.49
C ILE A 60 -4.26 4.59 11.91
N GLY A 61 -5.16 3.65 11.97
CA GLY A 61 -5.67 3.12 13.24
C GLY A 61 -5.01 1.80 13.62
N SER A 62 -5.43 1.26 14.75
CA SER A 62 -4.85 0.01 15.30
C SER A 62 -5.21 -1.25 14.52
N LYS A 63 -6.22 -1.19 13.66
CA LYS A 63 -6.70 -2.38 12.92
C LYS A 63 -5.89 -2.69 11.67
N LEU A 64 -5.20 -1.70 11.10
CA LEU A 64 -4.47 -1.88 9.84
C LEU A 64 -3.46 -3.03 9.93
N SER A 65 -2.66 -3.07 10.98
CA SER A 65 -1.58 -4.05 11.09
C SER A 65 -2.08 -5.48 11.05
N ASP A 66 -3.21 -5.74 11.67
CA ASP A 66 -3.81 -7.08 11.71
C ASP A 66 -4.47 -7.44 10.38
N GLU A 67 -5.31 -6.57 9.83
CA GLU A 67 -5.96 -6.81 8.54
C GLU A 67 -4.96 -6.97 7.39
N TYR A 68 -3.96 -6.11 7.36
CA TYR A 68 -2.94 -6.12 6.31
C TYR A 68 -2.19 -7.46 6.24
N THR A 69 -1.94 -8.07 7.39
CA THR A 69 -1.10 -9.27 7.49
C THR A 69 -1.91 -10.57 7.61
N ASN A 70 -3.17 -10.52 8.01
CA ASN A 70 -3.98 -11.71 8.30
C ASN A 70 -5.26 -11.83 7.47
N SER A 71 -5.55 -10.92 6.53
CA SER A 71 -6.75 -11.02 5.71
C SER A 71 -6.72 -12.23 4.77
N GLU A 72 -7.88 -12.68 4.33
CA GLU A 72 -7.99 -13.75 3.33
C GLU A 72 -7.28 -13.36 2.02
N ALA A 73 -7.39 -12.08 1.64
CA ALA A 73 -6.70 -11.57 0.46
C ALA A 73 -5.17 -11.71 0.58
N ARG A 74 -4.61 -11.40 1.78
CA ARG A 74 -3.17 -11.57 2.04
C ARG A 74 -2.78 -13.04 1.99
N LYS A 75 -3.57 -13.91 2.62
CA LYS A 75 -3.28 -15.35 2.68
C LYS A 75 -3.29 -15.99 1.29
N ALA A 76 -4.02 -15.44 0.35
CA ALA A 76 -4.06 -15.91 -1.03
C ALA A 76 -2.85 -15.48 -1.86
N LEU A 77 -2.09 -14.47 -1.41
CA LEU A 77 -0.91 -13.98 -2.14
C LEU A 77 0.26 -14.96 -2.03
N ARG A 78 1.02 -15.07 -3.12
CA ARG A 78 2.21 -15.92 -3.22
C ARG A 78 3.30 -15.20 -3.99
N GLY A 79 4.55 -15.61 -3.76
CA GLY A 79 5.70 -15.18 -4.55
C GLY A 79 5.88 -13.66 -4.59
N ALA A 80 6.06 -13.14 -5.80
CA ALA A 80 6.33 -11.72 -6.04
C ALA A 80 5.22 -10.79 -5.53
N ASN A 81 3.95 -11.21 -5.62
CA ASN A 81 2.83 -10.39 -5.13
C ASN A 81 2.81 -10.31 -3.61
N ALA A 82 3.15 -11.40 -2.92
CA ALA A 82 3.28 -11.38 -1.46
C ALA A 82 4.43 -10.47 -1.03
N LYS A 83 5.57 -10.56 -1.69
CA LYS A 83 6.72 -9.68 -1.44
C LYS A 83 6.38 -8.22 -1.71
N ALA A 84 5.63 -7.95 -2.78
CA ALA A 84 5.18 -6.61 -3.11
C ALA A 84 4.29 -6.04 -2.00
N LYS A 85 3.33 -6.81 -1.51
CA LYS A 85 2.47 -6.35 -0.40
C LYS A 85 3.28 -6.08 0.86
N ALA A 86 4.21 -6.95 1.22
CA ALA A 86 5.04 -6.76 2.39
C ALA A 86 5.83 -5.45 2.31
N ASN A 87 6.46 -5.18 1.15
CA ASN A 87 7.28 -3.99 0.99
C ASN A 87 6.47 -2.71 0.75
N ALA A 88 5.24 -2.80 0.26
CA ALA A 88 4.33 -1.66 0.18
C ALA A 88 4.04 -1.07 1.57
N ALA A 89 4.15 -1.87 2.64
CA ALA A 89 4.01 -1.38 4.00
C ALA A 89 5.01 -0.27 4.34
N SER A 90 6.18 -0.25 3.72
CA SER A 90 7.18 0.81 3.93
C SER A 90 6.84 2.12 3.22
N ALA A 91 5.81 2.14 2.40
CA ALA A 91 5.46 3.29 1.55
C ALA A 91 4.02 3.79 1.78
N ILE A 92 3.42 3.46 2.90
CA ILE A 92 2.04 3.86 3.21
C ILE A 92 1.81 5.37 3.03
N PRO A 93 2.67 6.27 3.54
CA PRO A 93 2.44 7.71 3.35
C PRO A 93 2.38 8.11 1.89
N GLU A 94 3.32 7.65 1.08
CA GLU A 94 3.42 8.00 -0.34
C GLU A 94 2.28 7.38 -1.16
N LEU A 95 1.86 6.16 -0.84
CA LEU A 95 0.74 5.51 -1.51
C LEU A 95 -0.56 6.25 -1.26
N ILE A 96 -0.80 6.70 -0.04
CA ILE A 96 -1.97 7.55 0.26
C ILE A 96 -1.87 8.86 -0.53
N GLN A 97 -0.69 9.47 -0.57
CA GLN A 97 -0.50 10.75 -1.24
C GLN A 97 -0.86 10.70 -2.72
N ILE A 98 -0.56 9.61 -3.42
CA ILE A 98 -0.83 9.46 -4.86
C ILE A 98 -2.19 8.82 -5.16
N ALA A 99 -2.96 8.43 -4.16
CA ALA A 99 -4.23 7.74 -4.36
C ALA A 99 -5.16 8.51 -5.29
N SER A 100 -5.82 7.80 -6.20
CA SER A 100 -6.68 8.39 -7.23
C SER A 100 -7.90 7.51 -7.50
N ASN A 101 -8.84 8.05 -8.30
CA ASN A 101 -10.03 7.35 -8.77
C ASN A 101 -10.85 6.68 -7.65
N PRO A 102 -11.32 7.45 -6.65
CA PRO A 102 -12.08 6.88 -5.55
C PRO A 102 -13.38 6.24 -6.05
N LYS A 103 -13.65 5.03 -5.55
CA LYS A 103 -14.90 4.33 -5.77
C LYS A 103 -15.52 4.01 -4.43
N TRP A 104 -16.74 4.50 -4.22
CA TRP A 104 -17.47 4.28 -2.99
C TRP A 104 -18.34 3.03 -3.08
N GLU A 105 -18.46 2.31 -1.96
CA GLU A 105 -19.31 1.16 -1.81
C GLU A 105 -19.95 1.15 -0.42
N GLU A 106 -21.24 0.86 -0.37
CA GLU A 106 -21.96 0.75 0.90
C GLU A 106 -21.44 -0.43 1.72
N ASN A 107 -21.38 -0.26 3.03
CA ASN A 107 -21.06 -1.38 3.91
C ASN A 107 -22.28 -2.32 4.03
N ARG A 108 -22.06 -3.60 3.74
CA ARG A 108 -23.10 -4.64 3.80
C ARG A 108 -22.87 -5.66 4.91
N LYS A 109 -21.78 -5.51 5.68
CA LYS A 109 -21.45 -6.45 6.76
C LYS A 109 -21.74 -5.84 8.12
N ILE A 110 -22.63 -6.48 8.88
CA ILE A 110 -23.01 -6.03 10.22
C ILE A 110 -21.80 -5.85 11.13
N LYS A 111 -20.81 -6.73 11.05
CA LYS A 111 -19.59 -6.65 11.87
C LYS A 111 -18.77 -5.38 11.65
N HIS A 112 -19.01 -4.64 10.55
CA HIS A 112 -18.32 -3.40 10.23
C HIS A 112 -19.20 -2.16 10.36
N ASN A 113 -20.38 -2.26 11.00
CA ASN A 113 -21.34 -1.14 11.03
C ASN A 113 -20.76 0.14 11.62
N ASP A 114 -20.00 0.08 12.70
CA ASP A 114 -19.39 1.26 13.30
C ASP A 114 -18.17 1.72 12.50
N MET A 115 -17.32 0.78 12.15
CA MET A 115 -16.05 1.04 11.45
C MET A 115 -16.27 1.60 10.05
N ALA A 116 -17.34 1.17 9.37
CA ALA A 116 -17.64 1.58 8.00
C ALA A 116 -19.08 2.10 7.89
N LYS A 117 -19.51 2.90 8.86
CA LYS A 117 -20.87 3.46 8.88
C LYS A 117 -21.19 4.21 7.59
N TYR A 118 -20.22 4.96 7.05
CA TYR A 118 -20.38 5.76 5.83
C TYR A 118 -19.81 5.06 4.59
N GLY A 119 -19.52 3.77 4.69
CA GLY A 119 -19.10 2.93 3.57
C GLY A 119 -17.61 2.76 3.43
N TRP A 120 -17.24 2.30 2.26
CA TRP A 120 -15.88 1.97 1.88
C TRP A 120 -15.48 2.74 0.65
N TYR A 121 -14.18 3.08 0.57
CA TYR A 121 -13.59 3.68 -0.65
C TYR A 121 -12.43 2.80 -1.11
N ARG A 122 -12.32 2.65 -2.42
CA ARG A 122 -11.15 2.05 -3.08
C ARG A 122 -10.49 3.10 -3.94
N TYR A 123 -9.18 3.23 -3.78
CA TYR A 123 -8.37 4.17 -4.55
C TYR A 123 -7.33 3.40 -5.34
N ASP A 124 -7.09 3.82 -6.58
CA ASP A 124 -6.02 3.25 -7.39
C ASP A 124 -4.66 3.80 -6.96
N VAL A 125 -3.67 2.92 -6.88
CA VAL A 125 -2.28 3.29 -6.63
C VAL A 125 -1.36 2.44 -7.51
N LYS A 126 -0.15 2.96 -7.75
CA LYS A 126 0.92 2.22 -8.42
C LYS A 126 2.21 2.37 -7.64
N PHE A 127 2.98 1.29 -7.57
CA PHE A 127 4.30 1.31 -6.95
C PHE A 127 5.27 0.39 -7.68
N ALA A 128 6.54 0.70 -7.54
CA ALA A 128 7.61 -0.05 -8.18
C ALA A 128 8.55 -0.62 -7.12
N ILE A 129 8.98 -1.85 -7.35
CA ILE A 129 9.91 -2.57 -6.49
C ILE A 129 11.12 -2.97 -7.32
N PRO A 130 12.36 -2.66 -6.88
CA PRO A 130 13.56 -3.06 -7.59
C PRO A 130 13.79 -4.57 -7.52
N VAL A 131 14.33 -5.11 -8.60
CA VAL A 131 14.75 -6.50 -8.68
C VAL A 131 16.25 -6.53 -8.89
N TYR A 132 16.94 -7.26 -8.01
CA TYR A 132 18.39 -7.41 -8.03
C TYR A 132 18.78 -8.82 -8.44
N ASP A 133 19.89 -8.92 -9.16
CA ASP A 133 20.58 -10.18 -9.44
C ASP A 133 22.02 -10.00 -9.00
N ASN A 134 22.48 -10.80 -8.03
CA ASN A 134 23.82 -10.69 -7.44
C ASN A 134 24.16 -9.25 -7.02
N GLU A 135 23.26 -8.60 -6.33
CA GLU A 135 23.37 -7.23 -5.82
C GLU A 135 23.38 -6.16 -6.92
N ILE A 136 23.15 -6.54 -8.18
CA ILE A 136 23.04 -5.60 -9.30
C ILE A 136 21.57 -5.36 -9.61
N LEU A 137 21.17 -4.09 -9.63
CA LEU A 137 19.81 -3.70 -10.02
C LEU A 137 19.61 -3.97 -11.51
N ILE A 138 18.66 -4.84 -11.85
CA ILE A 138 18.38 -5.21 -13.25
C ILE A 138 17.09 -4.58 -13.78
N ARG A 139 16.10 -4.37 -12.94
CA ARG A 139 14.82 -3.78 -13.36
C ARG A 139 14.00 -3.35 -12.15
N TYR A 140 12.92 -2.64 -12.43
CA TYR A 140 11.83 -2.40 -11.48
C TYR A 140 10.59 -3.15 -11.95
N ASN A 141 9.94 -3.87 -11.05
CA ASN A 141 8.61 -4.41 -11.29
C ASN A 141 7.58 -3.37 -10.84
N ILE A 142 6.60 -3.10 -11.70
CA ILE A 142 5.55 -2.12 -11.43
C ILE A 142 4.25 -2.85 -11.12
N TYR A 143 3.67 -2.52 -9.97
CA TYR A 143 2.44 -3.12 -9.46
C TYR A 143 1.33 -2.10 -9.43
N GLY A 144 0.14 -2.51 -9.85
CA GLY A 144 -1.09 -1.81 -9.54
C GLY A 144 -1.71 -2.41 -8.29
N ALA A 145 -2.42 -1.60 -7.53
CA ALA A 145 -3.12 -2.03 -6.33
C ALA A 145 -4.25 -1.06 -6.01
N ARG A 146 -5.05 -1.41 -5.01
CA ARG A 146 -6.09 -0.54 -4.49
C ARG A 146 -5.97 -0.40 -2.99
N LEU A 147 -6.00 0.85 -2.53
CA LEU A 147 -6.16 1.13 -1.10
C LEU A 147 -7.63 0.94 -0.74
N LEU A 148 -7.88 0.14 0.27
CA LEU A 148 -9.22 -0.02 0.85
C LEU A 148 -9.29 0.86 2.10
N VAL A 149 -10.25 1.78 2.10
CA VAL A 149 -10.43 2.78 3.16
C VAL A 149 -11.83 2.67 3.73
N ASN A 150 -11.94 2.57 5.05
CA ASN A 150 -13.23 2.59 5.73
C ASN A 150 -13.56 3.98 6.25
N HIS A 151 -14.81 4.40 6.03
CA HIS A 151 -15.33 5.68 6.52
C HIS A 151 -16.12 5.41 7.80
N SER A 152 -15.49 5.73 8.92
CA SER A 152 -15.95 5.32 10.25
C SER A 152 -17.09 6.21 10.78
N HIS A 153 -17.79 5.72 11.79
CA HIS A 153 -18.85 6.44 12.49
C HIS A 153 -18.39 7.77 13.09
N ASN A 154 -17.10 7.93 13.40
CA ASN A 154 -16.55 9.19 13.91
C ASN A 154 -16.28 10.22 12.79
N GLY A 155 -16.62 9.89 11.54
CA GLY A 155 -16.41 10.77 10.39
C GLY A 155 -15.02 10.70 9.78
N LYS A 156 -14.09 9.98 10.38
CA LYS A 156 -12.72 9.83 9.86
C LYS A 156 -12.62 8.64 8.90
N LYS A 157 -11.72 8.76 7.93
CA LYS A 157 -11.38 7.70 7.01
C LYS A 157 -10.08 7.04 7.45
N TYR A 158 -10.06 5.71 7.48
CA TYR A 158 -8.92 4.91 7.91
C TYR A 158 -8.48 3.98 6.80
N LEU A 159 -7.18 3.85 6.62
CA LEU A 159 -6.66 2.79 5.75
C LEU A 159 -6.92 1.43 6.39
N TYR A 160 -7.57 0.55 5.65
CA TYR A 160 -7.94 -0.79 6.13
C TYR A 160 -7.01 -1.86 5.60
N ASP A 161 -6.72 -1.82 4.29
CA ASP A 161 -5.87 -2.81 3.62
C ASP A 161 -5.39 -2.27 2.28
N ILE A 162 -4.45 -2.96 1.67
CA ILE A 162 -4.07 -2.79 0.26
C ILE A 162 -4.44 -4.08 -0.45
N LEU A 163 -5.31 -3.98 -1.44
CA LEU A 163 -5.91 -5.11 -2.14
C LEU A 163 -5.52 -5.15 -3.61
N GLU A 164 -5.82 -6.28 -4.24
CA GLU A 164 -5.72 -6.44 -5.69
C GLU A 164 -4.34 -6.12 -6.23
N ILE A 165 -3.31 -6.50 -5.48
CA ILE A 165 -1.92 -6.29 -5.88
C ILE A 165 -1.61 -7.17 -7.08
N LYS A 166 -1.22 -6.53 -8.18
CA LYS A 166 -0.96 -7.22 -9.43
C LYS A 166 0.21 -6.58 -10.17
N LYS A 167 1.17 -7.40 -10.55
CA LYS A 167 2.26 -6.92 -11.42
C LYS A 167 1.68 -6.55 -12.77
N GLU A 168 1.90 -5.32 -13.20
CA GLU A 168 1.43 -4.82 -14.48
C GLU A 168 2.50 -4.91 -15.57
N THR A 169 3.73 -4.49 -15.23
CA THR A 169 4.83 -4.46 -16.17
C THR A 169 6.17 -4.45 -15.42
N SER A 170 7.24 -4.43 -16.18
CA SER A 170 8.59 -4.21 -15.64
C SER A 170 9.32 -3.17 -16.48
N LYS A 171 10.28 -2.47 -15.84
CA LYS A 171 11.05 -1.42 -16.48
C LYS A 171 12.53 -1.71 -16.25
N PRO A 172 13.33 -1.93 -17.31
CA PRO A 172 14.78 -2.09 -17.15
C PRO A 172 15.36 -0.86 -16.44
N HIS A 173 16.35 -1.08 -15.58
CA HIS A 173 16.84 0.02 -14.74
C HIS A 173 17.39 1.20 -15.54
N HIS A 174 17.98 0.97 -16.72
CA HIS A 174 18.54 2.02 -17.56
C HIS A 174 17.48 2.87 -18.29
N PHE A 175 16.20 2.44 -18.26
CA PHE A 175 15.04 3.22 -18.71
C PHE A 175 14.18 3.71 -17.53
N ALA A 176 14.56 3.36 -16.31
CA ALA A 176 13.86 3.83 -15.13
C ALA A 176 14.22 5.30 -14.86
N TRP A 177 13.38 5.94 -14.15
CA TRP A 177 13.35 7.37 -13.83
C TRP A 177 14.63 8.03 -13.35
#